data_42f05eee4b0a1576eb5b4c31f98bb233
#
_entry.id   42f05eee4b0a1576eb5b4c31f98bb233
#
_cell.length_a   1.000
_cell.length_b   1.000
_cell.length_c   1.000
_cell.angle_alpha   90.00
_cell.angle_beta   90.00
_cell.angle_gamma   90.00
#
_symmetry.space_group_name_H-M   'P 1'
#
loop_
_entity.id
_entity.type
_entity.pdbx_description
1 polymer ?
#
loop_
_entity_poly.entity_id
_entity_poly.type
_entity_poly.pdbx_seq_one_letter_code
_entity_poly.pdbx_strand_id
1 'polypeptide(L)'
;MKALVYHGAGKKRWEEKAPPRLIEPTDAIVRIVKTTICGTDLHILKGDVPTVEQGRILGHEGIGIVESIGESVRNIKVGDKVIISCITVCGSCNYCKRQLYAHCKEGGWILGHKIDGTQAEKVRIPHADNSLHRLPEGVDEEAALMLSDILPTGLEIGVINGKVQPGQTIALIGAGPVGLSALLASQFYSPAHIIMIDTDDNRLSVARQFGANTVINPTKQNVVDAINKLTDGIGVDVAIECVGIPATFKICQDIIAAGGSIANVGVHGKSVELHLESLWIKNITITTGLVNTSSTPMLLKSVQSGKIAPEKLVTHHYPLSEIETAYEVFGNAAQEKALKIVLSA
;
A
#
# COMPACT_ATOMS: atom_id res chain seq x y z
N MET A 1 -2.09 -11.60 -25.40
CA MET A 1 -2.18 -11.92 -23.97
C MET A 1 -3.47 -11.39 -23.39
N LYS A 2 -3.98 -12.01 -22.32
CA LYS A 2 -5.13 -11.50 -21.57
C LYS A 2 -4.72 -10.45 -20.54
N ALA A 3 -5.58 -9.45 -20.34
CA ALA A 3 -5.32 -8.34 -19.40
C ALA A 3 -6.62 -7.66 -18.97
N LEU A 4 -6.62 -7.05 -17.77
CA LEU A 4 -7.70 -6.18 -17.33
C LEU A 4 -7.49 -4.76 -17.84
N VAL A 5 -8.32 -4.36 -18.78
CA VAL A 5 -8.22 -3.08 -19.47
C VAL A 5 -9.23 -2.09 -18.94
N TYR A 6 -8.77 -0.88 -18.63
CA TYR A 6 -9.61 0.26 -18.22
C TYR A 6 -10.23 0.94 -19.44
N HIS A 7 -11.55 1.12 -19.43
CA HIS A 7 -12.35 1.74 -20.50
C HIS A 7 -13.04 3.03 -20.06
N GLY A 8 -12.49 3.73 -19.05
CA GLY A 8 -13.09 4.91 -18.45
C GLY A 8 -13.78 4.60 -17.12
N ALA A 9 -14.27 5.65 -16.45
CA ALA A 9 -14.86 5.54 -15.12
C ALA A 9 -15.96 4.47 -15.06
N GLY A 10 -15.86 3.55 -14.11
CA GLY A 10 -16.78 2.43 -13.91
C GLY A 10 -16.64 1.29 -14.93
N LYS A 11 -15.75 1.38 -15.91
CA LYS A 11 -15.65 0.41 -16.99
C LYS A 11 -14.28 -0.25 -17.04
N LYS A 12 -14.26 -1.55 -16.90
CA LYS A 12 -13.08 -2.41 -17.06
C LYS A 12 -13.49 -3.68 -17.78
N ARG A 13 -12.56 -4.35 -18.44
CA ARG A 13 -12.81 -5.63 -19.10
C ARG A 13 -11.58 -6.50 -19.14
N TRP A 14 -11.75 -7.80 -18.89
CA TRP A 14 -10.74 -8.83 -19.12
C TRP A 14 -10.74 -9.21 -20.60
N GLU A 15 -9.75 -8.79 -21.36
CA GLU A 15 -9.73 -8.91 -22.80
C GLU A 15 -8.34 -9.16 -23.39
N GLU A 16 -8.28 -9.42 -24.69
CA GLU A 16 -7.03 -9.58 -25.44
C GLU A 16 -6.32 -8.23 -25.63
N LYS A 17 -5.02 -8.22 -25.33
CA LYS A 17 -4.09 -7.11 -25.59
C LYS A 17 -2.82 -7.62 -26.23
N ALA A 18 -2.14 -6.78 -27.00
CA ALA A 18 -0.80 -7.08 -27.50
C ALA A 18 0.15 -7.32 -26.32
N PRO A 19 1.03 -8.35 -26.38
CA PRO A 19 2.02 -8.55 -25.32
C PRO A 19 3.02 -7.38 -25.26
N PRO A 20 3.57 -7.08 -24.08
CA PRO A 20 4.56 -6.03 -23.93
C PRO A 20 5.88 -6.40 -24.66
N ARG A 21 6.65 -5.37 -25.00
CA ARG A 21 7.99 -5.50 -25.62
C ARG A 21 8.99 -4.75 -24.77
N LEU A 22 10.25 -5.13 -24.84
CA LEU A 22 11.36 -4.31 -24.37
C LEU A 22 11.40 -3.03 -25.21
N ILE A 23 11.44 -1.88 -24.57
CA ILE A 23 11.50 -0.55 -25.20
C ILE A 23 12.89 0.05 -24.94
N GLU A 24 13.35 -0.03 -23.70
CA GLU A 24 14.63 0.51 -23.26
C GLU A 24 15.60 -0.60 -22.87
N PRO A 25 16.92 -0.38 -22.99
CA PRO A 25 17.94 -1.37 -22.63
C PRO A 25 17.89 -1.81 -21.15
N THR A 26 17.22 -1.04 -20.30
CA THR A 26 17.07 -1.31 -18.84
C THR A 26 15.78 -2.02 -18.48
N ASP A 27 14.93 -2.35 -19.45
CA ASP A 27 13.63 -2.99 -19.24
C ASP A 27 13.74 -4.48 -18.95
N ALA A 28 12.72 -5.03 -18.26
CA ALA A 28 12.43 -6.45 -18.24
C ALA A 28 10.98 -6.73 -18.64
N ILE A 29 10.73 -7.89 -19.23
CA ILE A 29 9.40 -8.46 -19.38
C ILE A 29 9.23 -9.53 -18.31
N VAL A 30 8.19 -9.39 -17.52
CA VAL A 30 7.87 -10.30 -16.43
C VAL A 30 6.54 -10.99 -16.73
N ARG A 31 6.52 -12.31 -16.70
CA ARG A 31 5.31 -13.12 -16.72
C ARG A 31 4.75 -13.14 -15.30
N ILE A 32 3.53 -12.69 -15.13
CA ILE A 32 2.86 -12.63 -13.82
C ILE A 32 2.57 -14.05 -13.31
N VAL A 33 2.84 -14.28 -12.04
CA VAL A 33 2.47 -15.46 -11.29
C VAL A 33 1.34 -15.13 -10.32
N LYS A 34 1.48 -14.01 -9.60
CA LYS A 34 0.45 -13.48 -8.72
C LYS A 34 0.37 -11.96 -8.86
N THR A 35 -0.84 -11.43 -8.79
CA THR A 35 -1.11 -10.00 -8.66
C THR A 35 -2.24 -9.78 -7.65
N THR A 36 -2.61 -8.54 -7.38
CA THR A 36 -3.65 -8.21 -6.41
C THR A 36 -4.40 -6.94 -6.84
N ILE A 37 -5.45 -6.60 -6.11
CA ILE A 37 -6.24 -5.38 -6.28
C ILE A 37 -5.88 -4.43 -5.13
N CYS A 38 -5.64 -3.16 -5.46
CA CYS A 38 -5.39 -2.07 -4.52
C CYS A 38 -6.59 -1.12 -4.43
N GLY A 39 -6.70 -0.39 -3.32
CA GLY A 39 -7.65 0.72 -3.19
C GLY A 39 -7.47 1.77 -4.28
N THR A 40 -6.24 2.00 -4.73
CA THR A 40 -5.89 2.89 -5.84
C THR A 40 -6.58 2.48 -7.16
N ASP A 41 -6.70 1.18 -7.43
CA ASP A 41 -7.41 0.69 -8.63
C ASP A 41 -8.90 1.06 -8.58
N LEU A 42 -9.52 1.05 -7.38
CA LEU A 42 -10.90 1.51 -7.20
C LEU A 42 -11.02 3.03 -7.39
N HIS A 43 -10.03 3.82 -6.96
CA HIS A 43 -10.00 5.27 -7.22
C HIS A 43 -9.90 5.56 -8.72
N ILE A 44 -9.08 4.81 -9.46
CA ILE A 44 -9.01 4.90 -10.93
C ILE A 44 -10.38 4.60 -11.54
N LEU A 45 -11.04 3.52 -11.11
CA LEU A 45 -12.36 3.14 -11.60
C LEU A 45 -13.46 4.14 -11.23
N LYS A 46 -13.31 4.88 -10.13
CA LYS A 46 -14.24 5.99 -9.78
C LYS A 46 -13.99 7.26 -10.61
N GLY A 47 -12.87 7.34 -11.32
CA GLY A 47 -12.47 8.54 -12.08
C GLY A 47 -11.68 9.56 -11.25
N ASP A 48 -11.26 9.21 -10.04
CA ASP A 48 -10.49 10.09 -9.14
C ASP A 48 -9.05 10.33 -9.65
N VAL A 49 -8.58 9.54 -10.63
CA VAL A 49 -7.24 9.67 -11.24
C VAL A 49 -7.39 9.93 -12.75
N PRO A 50 -7.73 11.16 -13.16
CA PRO A 50 -8.05 11.50 -14.55
C PRO A 50 -6.89 11.37 -15.53
N THR A 51 -5.67 11.16 -15.03
CA THR A 51 -4.46 10.94 -15.83
C THR A 51 -4.31 9.50 -16.32
N VAL A 52 -5.17 8.57 -15.90
CA VAL A 52 -5.20 7.20 -16.44
C VAL A 52 -6.03 7.19 -17.71
N GLU A 53 -5.37 6.86 -18.83
CA GLU A 53 -6.00 6.84 -20.15
C GLU A 53 -6.81 5.55 -20.37
N GLN A 54 -7.86 5.64 -21.18
CA GLN A 54 -8.59 4.46 -21.65
C GLN A 54 -7.66 3.54 -22.45
N GLY A 55 -7.84 2.25 -22.34
CA GLY A 55 -6.98 1.23 -22.91
C GLY A 55 -5.79 0.83 -22.02
N ARG A 56 -5.63 1.45 -20.84
CA ARG A 56 -4.59 1.12 -19.85
C ARG A 56 -4.88 -0.21 -19.18
N ILE A 57 -3.87 -1.08 -19.06
CA ILE A 57 -3.92 -2.26 -18.18
C ILE A 57 -3.69 -1.80 -16.75
N LEU A 58 -4.58 -2.16 -15.83
CA LEU A 58 -4.50 -1.77 -14.42
C LEU A 58 -3.47 -2.59 -13.63
N GLY A 59 -3.29 -2.21 -12.34
CA GLY A 59 -2.46 -2.93 -11.39
C GLY A 59 -1.01 -2.46 -11.33
N HIS A 60 -0.44 -2.48 -10.12
CA HIS A 60 0.92 -2.05 -9.82
C HIS A 60 1.64 -2.95 -8.81
N GLU A 61 0.98 -4.02 -8.37
CA GLU A 61 1.52 -5.01 -7.42
C GLU A 61 1.65 -6.37 -8.12
N GLY A 62 2.75 -7.08 -7.94
CA GLY A 62 2.89 -8.40 -8.56
C GLY A 62 4.12 -9.19 -8.16
N ILE A 63 4.00 -10.51 -8.34
CA ILE A 63 5.08 -11.48 -8.34
C ILE A 63 5.11 -12.12 -9.73
N GLY A 64 6.29 -12.27 -10.30
CA GLY A 64 6.40 -12.90 -11.61
C GLY A 64 7.74 -13.56 -11.88
N ILE A 65 7.86 -14.13 -13.06
CA ILE A 65 9.09 -14.75 -13.57
C ILE A 65 9.58 -13.91 -14.74
N VAL A 66 10.84 -13.52 -14.70
CA VAL A 66 11.49 -12.74 -15.77
C VAL A 66 11.61 -13.59 -17.03
N GLU A 67 11.01 -13.15 -18.13
CA GLU A 67 11.07 -13.86 -19.43
C GLU A 67 12.11 -13.26 -20.37
N SER A 68 12.33 -11.96 -20.32
CA SER A 68 13.36 -11.28 -21.12
C SER A 68 13.84 -10.02 -20.42
N ILE A 69 15.07 -9.63 -20.72
CA ILE A 69 15.72 -8.44 -20.17
C ILE A 69 16.41 -7.66 -21.29
N GLY A 70 16.51 -6.34 -21.11
CA GLY A 70 17.31 -5.47 -21.96
C GLY A 70 18.81 -5.66 -21.71
N GLU A 71 19.63 -5.26 -22.68
CA GLU A 71 21.09 -5.46 -22.66
C GLU A 71 21.82 -4.74 -21.51
N SER A 72 21.22 -3.75 -20.91
CA SER A 72 21.79 -2.98 -19.79
C SER A 72 21.39 -3.49 -18.41
N VAL A 73 20.50 -4.49 -18.30
CA VAL A 73 20.12 -5.13 -17.04
C VAL A 73 21.27 -6.00 -16.53
N ARG A 74 21.63 -5.88 -15.23
CA ARG A 74 22.81 -6.52 -14.64
C ARG A 74 22.48 -7.45 -13.46
N ASN A 75 21.53 -7.06 -12.62
CA ASN A 75 21.28 -7.73 -11.35
C ASN A 75 20.16 -8.77 -11.42
N ILE A 76 19.33 -8.71 -12.46
CA ILE A 76 18.20 -9.59 -12.72
C ILE A 76 18.48 -10.46 -13.93
N LYS A 77 18.05 -11.73 -13.90
CA LYS A 77 18.27 -12.71 -14.97
C LYS A 77 16.95 -13.31 -15.43
N VAL A 78 16.92 -13.77 -16.67
CA VAL A 78 15.82 -14.59 -17.20
C VAL A 78 15.66 -15.84 -16.32
N GLY A 79 14.43 -16.14 -15.91
CA GLY A 79 14.08 -17.22 -14.99
C GLY A 79 14.04 -16.81 -13.52
N ASP A 80 14.55 -15.64 -13.13
CA ASP A 80 14.43 -15.15 -11.76
C ASP A 80 12.95 -14.93 -11.41
N LYS A 81 12.53 -15.42 -10.24
CA LYS A 81 11.26 -15.03 -9.63
C LYS A 81 11.45 -13.71 -8.89
N VAL A 82 10.59 -12.74 -9.13
CA VAL A 82 10.76 -11.36 -8.66
C VAL A 82 9.49 -10.79 -8.05
N ILE A 83 9.67 -9.91 -7.06
CA ILE A 83 8.67 -8.97 -6.58
C ILE A 83 8.73 -7.75 -7.49
N ILE A 84 7.60 -7.30 -7.99
CA ILE A 84 7.47 -6.07 -8.78
C ILE A 84 7.15 -4.94 -7.81
N SER A 85 8.04 -3.95 -7.71
CA SER A 85 7.77 -2.73 -6.92
C SER A 85 6.69 -1.89 -7.59
N CYS A 86 5.74 -1.35 -6.81
CA CYS A 86 4.77 -0.39 -7.32
C CYS A 86 5.41 0.93 -7.81
N ILE A 87 6.66 1.18 -7.41
CA ILE A 87 7.46 2.34 -7.80
C ILE A 87 8.61 1.89 -8.69
N THR A 88 8.71 2.44 -9.88
CA THR A 88 9.84 2.20 -10.78
C THR A 88 10.90 3.28 -10.60
N VAL A 89 12.20 2.92 -10.65
CA VAL A 89 13.28 3.79 -10.18
C VAL A 89 14.46 3.79 -11.15
N CYS A 90 14.76 4.94 -11.78
CA CYS A 90 15.93 5.05 -12.66
C CYS A 90 17.27 5.05 -11.91
N GLY A 91 17.28 5.42 -10.61
CA GLY A 91 18.47 5.47 -9.77
C GLY A 91 19.40 6.67 -9.99
N SER A 92 19.25 7.44 -11.06
CA SER A 92 20.21 8.46 -11.50
C SER A 92 19.70 9.91 -11.45
N CYS A 93 18.40 10.14 -11.52
CA CYS A 93 17.84 11.50 -11.52
C CYS A 93 18.00 12.18 -10.14
N ASN A 94 17.77 13.50 -10.10
CA ASN A 94 17.92 14.29 -8.88
C ASN A 94 16.98 13.87 -7.74
N TYR A 95 15.80 13.32 -8.03
CA TYR A 95 14.91 12.76 -7.00
C TYR A 95 15.46 11.45 -6.46
N CYS A 96 15.91 10.53 -7.33
CA CYS A 96 16.51 9.27 -6.90
C CYS A 96 17.77 9.49 -6.04
N LYS A 97 18.63 10.47 -6.39
CA LYS A 97 19.81 10.84 -5.60
C LYS A 97 19.46 11.37 -4.21
N ARG A 98 18.21 11.80 -3.99
CA ARG A 98 17.66 12.23 -2.69
C ARG A 98 16.81 11.16 -2.05
N GLN A 99 16.76 9.95 -2.59
CA GLN A 99 15.92 8.84 -2.13
C GLN A 99 14.41 9.14 -2.17
N LEU A 100 13.99 10.04 -3.04
CA LEU A 100 12.59 10.35 -3.31
C LEU A 100 12.13 9.57 -4.56
N TYR A 101 12.14 8.24 -4.46
CA TYR A 101 11.93 7.33 -5.58
C TYR A 101 10.54 7.43 -6.18
N ALA A 102 9.52 7.68 -5.37
CA ALA A 102 8.15 7.93 -5.83
C ALA A 102 8.06 9.06 -6.87
N HIS A 103 9.01 10.01 -6.82
CA HIS A 103 9.09 11.16 -7.72
C HIS A 103 10.16 11.00 -8.81
N CYS A 104 10.61 9.77 -9.07
CA CYS A 104 11.56 9.49 -10.16
C CYS A 104 11.07 10.10 -11.48
N LYS A 105 11.94 10.84 -12.18
CA LYS A 105 11.55 11.52 -13.43
C LYS A 105 11.20 10.55 -14.56
N GLU A 106 11.90 9.41 -14.60
CA GLU A 106 11.73 8.37 -15.62
C GLU A 106 10.89 7.19 -15.12
N GLY A 107 10.28 7.33 -13.92
CA GLY A 107 9.54 6.26 -13.27
C GLY A 107 8.57 6.79 -12.23
N GLY A 108 8.71 6.33 -10.98
CA GLY A 108 7.75 6.60 -9.91
C GLY A 108 6.55 5.66 -10.00
N TRP A 109 5.38 6.11 -9.59
CA TRP A 109 4.13 5.37 -9.77
C TRP A 109 3.64 5.52 -11.21
N ILE A 110 4.08 4.63 -12.10
CA ILE A 110 3.69 4.62 -13.51
C ILE A 110 2.96 3.35 -13.93
N LEU A 111 3.18 2.21 -13.26
CA LEU A 111 2.50 0.95 -13.54
C LEU A 111 0.99 1.05 -13.27
N GLY A 112 0.17 0.62 -14.20
CA GLY A 112 -1.29 0.73 -14.12
C GLY A 112 -1.83 2.17 -14.19
N HIS A 113 -0.94 3.14 -14.42
CA HIS A 113 -1.23 4.57 -14.50
C HIS A 113 -0.79 5.14 -15.85
N LYS A 114 0.51 5.40 -16.02
CA LYS A 114 1.08 5.97 -17.28
C LYS A 114 1.49 4.89 -18.27
N ILE A 115 1.82 3.71 -17.82
CA ILE A 115 2.12 2.53 -18.61
C ILE A 115 1.26 1.35 -18.14
N ASP A 116 1.18 0.31 -18.96
CA ASP A 116 0.44 -0.90 -18.63
C ASP A 116 0.96 -1.57 -17.35
N GLY A 117 0.04 -2.07 -16.54
CA GLY A 117 0.30 -2.60 -15.21
C GLY A 117 0.30 -4.12 -15.11
N THR A 118 0.19 -4.60 -13.88
CA THR A 118 0.42 -6.00 -13.49
C THR A 118 -0.81 -6.90 -13.59
N GLN A 119 -2.01 -6.35 -13.82
CA GLN A 119 -3.25 -7.15 -13.95
C GLN A 119 -3.37 -7.71 -15.37
N ALA A 120 -2.39 -8.49 -15.78
CA ALA A 120 -2.24 -9.13 -17.09
C ALA A 120 -1.37 -10.37 -16.97
N GLU A 121 -1.30 -11.17 -18.03
CA GLU A 121 -0.39 -12.33 -18.08
C GLU A 121 1.10 -11.92 -18.09
N LYS A 122 1.42 -10.75 -18.67
CA LYS A 122 2.80 -10.21 -18.76
C LYS A 122 2.80 -8.70 -18.61
N VAL A 123 3.89 -8.18 -18.07
CA VAL A 123 4.12 -6.74 -17.88
C VAL A 123 5.54 -6.35 -18.23
N ARG A 124 5.73 -5.13 -18.78
CA ARG A 124 7.04 -4.51 -18.96
C ARG A 124 7.39 -3.69 -17.71
N ILE A 125 8.55 -3.94 -17.16
CA ILE A 125 9.06 -3.21 -15.98
C ILE A 125 10.28 -2.38 -16.42
N PRO A 126 10.16 -1.04 -16.43
CA PRO A 126 11.29 -0.15 -16.65
C PRO A 126 12.31 -0.19 -15.50
N HIS A 127 13.58 0.07 -15.85
CA HIS A 127 14.66 0.13 -14.86
C HIS A 127 14.71 -1.12 -13.98
N ALA A 128 14.72 -2.30 -14.58
CA ALA A 128 14.50 -3.59 -13.93
C ALA A 128 15.39 -3.81 -12.68
N ASP A 129 16.67 -3.42 -12.75
CA ASP A 129 17.61 -3.60 -11.64
C ASP A 129 17.23 -2.84 -10.35
N ASN A 130 16.44 -1.77 -10.48
CA ASN A 130 16.02 -0.94 -9.36
C ASN A 130 14.52 -1.11 -9.02
N SER A 131 13.73 -1.72 -9.92
CA SER A 131 12.27 -1.84 -9.83
C SER A 131 11.81 -3.26 -9.53
N LEU A 132 12.72 -4.24 -9.58
CA LEU A 132 12.48 -5.65 -9.29
C LEU A 132 13.36 -6.11 -8.12
N HIS A 133 12.78 -6.92 -7.24
CA HIS A 133 13.52 -7.57 -6.15
C HIS A 133 13.43 -9.08 -6.33
N ARG A 134 14.58 -9.76 -6.40
CA ARG A 134 14.59 -11.23 -6.49
C ARG A 134 13.92 -11.83 -5.26
N LEU A 135 12.99 -12.75 -5.50
CA LEU A 135 12.35 -13.52 -4.45
C LEU A 135 13.22 -14.73 -4.13
N PRO A 136 13.77 -14.82 -2.91
CA PRO A 136 14.57 -15.98 -2.51
C PRO A 136 13.72 -17.25 -2.47
N GLU A 137 14.37 -18.38 -2.72
CA GLU A 137 13.72 -19.68 -2.62
C GLU A 137 13.17 -19.94 -1.20
N GLY A 138 11.98 -20.54 -1.13
CA GLY A 138 11.31 -20.86 0.14
C GLY A 138 10.55 -19.69 0.80
N VAL A 139 10.59 -18.49 0.24
CA VAL A 139 9.75 -17.39 0.72
C VAL A 139 8.33 -17.55 0.18
N ASP A 140 7.35 -17.40 1.04
CA ASP A 140 5.94 -17.43 0.66
C ASP A 140 5.61 -16.30 -0.34
N GLU A 141 4.97 -16.67 -1.46
CA GLU A 141 4.68 -15.73 -2.55
C GLU A 141 3.63 -14.68 -2.16
N GLU A 142 2.68 -15.03 -1.29
CA GLU A 142 1.63 -14.10 -0.87
C GLU A 142 2.18 -13.10 0.15
N ALA A 143 3.03 -13.56 1.07
CA ALA A 143 3.80 -12.67 1.92
C ALA A 143 4.65 -11.70 1.09
N ALA A 144 5.34 -12.20 0.07
CA ALA A 144 6.17 -11.40 -0.83
C ALA A 144 5.34 -10.43 -1.68
N LEU A 145 4.14 -10.82 -2.12
CA LEU A 145 3.23 -9.94 -2.87
C LEU A 145 2.86 -8.70 -2.07
N MET A 146 2.67 -8.81 -0.76
CA MET A 146 2.39 -7.67 0.12
C MET A 146 3.57 -6.67 0.20
N LEU A 147 4.77 -7.08 -0.20
CA LEU A 147 5.95 -6.22 -0.27
C LEU A 147 6.03 -5.36 -1.54
N SER A 148 5.13 -5.60 -2.50
CA SER A 148 5.06 -4.78 -3.72
C SER A 148 4.63 -3.35 -3.42
N ASP A 149 3.71 -3.15 -2.46
CA ASP A 149 3.12 -1.85 -2.13
C ASP A 149 2.72 -1.73 -0.65
N ILE A 150 1.67 -2.47 -0.21
CA ILE A 150 0.93 -2.11 1.01
C ILE A 150 1.78 -2.15 2.28
N LEU A 151 2.71 -3.10 2.41
CA LEU A 151 3.57 -3.17 3.59
C LEU A 151 4.63 -2.08 3.61
N PRO A 152 5.36 -1.80 2.50
CA PRO A 152 6.19 -0.61 2.40
C PRO A 152 5.42 0.69 2.65
N THR A 153 4.20 0.82 2.11
CA THR A 153 3.35 2.02 2.30
C THR A 153 3.00 2.20 3.78
N GLY A 154 2.53 1.17 4.45
CA GLY A 154 2.23 1.23 5.88
C GLY A 154 3.44 1.58 6.73
N LEU A 155 4.60 1.00 6.41
CA LEU A 155 5.85 1.27 7.11
C LEU A 155 6.39 2.68 6.84
N GLU A 156 6.61 3.03 5.57
CA GLU A 156 7.32 4.27 5.20
C GLU A 156 6.47 5.51 5.47
N ILE A 157 5.20 5.48 5.06
CA ILE A 157 4.32 6.65 5.16
C ILE A 157 3.59 6.69 6.50
N GLY A 158 3.20 5.54 7.04
CA GLY A 158 2.54 5.50 8.35
C GLY A 158 3.55 5.58 9.50
N VAL A 159 4.39 4.57 9.63
CA VAL A 159 5.21 4.36 10.83
C VAL A 159 6.44 5.27 10.87
N ILE A 160 7.24 5.29 9.78
CA ILE A 160 8.48 6.09 9.73
C ILE A 160 8.16 7.58 9.68
N ASN A 161 7.25 8.01 8.80
CA ASN A 161 6.85 9.43 8.73
C ASN A 161 6.12 9.87 10.00
N GLY A 162 5.36 8.97 10.63
CA GLY A 162 4.75 9.19 11.95
C GLY A 162 5.76 9.27 13.09
N LYS A 163 7.03 8.90 12.83
CA LYS A 163 8.11 8.87 13.83
C LYS A 163 7.79 7.99 15.04
N VAL A 164 7.14 6.85 14.80
CA VAL A 164 6.80 5.90 15.88
C VAL A 164 8.06 5.49 16.64
N GLN A 165 8.01 5.54 17.97
CA GLN A 165 9.11 5.22 18.86
C GLN A 165 8.69 4.20 19.94
N PRO A 166 9.65 3.48 20.53
CA PRO A 166 9.36 2.59 21.65
C PRO A 166 8.66 3.33 22.81
N GLY A 167 7.66 2.66 23.41
CA GLY A 167 6.94 3.16 24.55
C GLY A 167 5.81 4.15 24.26
N GLN A 168 5.61 4.55 23.01
CA GLN A 168 4.54 5.47 22.61
C GLN A 168 3.16 4.81 22.58
N THR A 169 2.12 5.63 22.75
CA THR A 169 0.74 5.29 22.42
C THR A 169 0.41 5.79 21.02
N ILE A 170 0.03 4.88 20.13
CA ILE A 170 -0.27 5.20 18.75
C ILE A 170 -1.71 4.83 18.39
N ALA A 171 -2.36 5.63 17.56
CA ALA A 171 -3.68 5.34 17.00
C ALA A 171 -3.60 5.24 15.47
N LEU A 172 -4.18 4.17 14.91
CA LEU A 172 -4.34 3.96 13.49
C LEU A 172 -5.82 4.10 13.14
N ILE A 173 -6.14 4.96 12.20
CA ILE A 173 -7.51 5.26 11.78
C ILE A 173 -7.75 4.63 10.41
N GLY A 174 -8.57 3.57 10.39
CA GLY A 174 -8.84 2.72 9.23
C GLY A 174 -8.12 1.37 9.32
N ALA A 175 -8.88 0.30 9.54
CA ALA A 175 -8.41 -1.09 9.58
C ALA A 175 -8.54 -1.81 8.22
N GLY A 176 -8.38 -1.06 7.12
CA GLY A 176 -8.22 -1.62 5.78
C GLY A 176 -6.81 -2.22 5.59
N PRO A 177 -6.49 -2.77 4.40
CA PRO A 177 -5.19 -3.42 4.15
C PRO A 177 -3.99 -2.56 4.50
N VAL A 178 -4.00 -1.27 4.14
CA VAL A 178 -2.90 -0.34 4.44
C VAL A 178 -2.78 -0.06 5.95
N GLY A 179 -3.91 0.16 6.65
CA GLY A 179 -3.89 0.39 8.10
C GLY A 179 -3.43 -0.84 8.88
N LEU A 180 -3.86 -2.04 8.47
CA LEU A 180 -3.38 -3.30 9.05
C LEU A 180 -1.89 -3.54 8.74
N SER A 181 -1.40 -3.12 7.57
CA SER A 181 0.02 -3.15 7.24
C SER A 181 0.83 -2.19 8.11
N ALA A 182 0.32 -0.98 8.36
CA ALA A 182 0.94 -0.03 9.28
C ALA A 182 0.94 -0.57 10.73
N LEU A 183 -0.13 -1.24 11.15
CA LEU A 183 -0.19 -1.92 12.45
C LEU A 183 0.89 -3.01 12.57
N LEU A 184 1.01 -3.89 11.56
CA LEU A 184 2.05 -4.92 11.55
C LEU A 184 3.46 -4.30 11.59
N ALA A 185 3.71 -3.28 10.77
CA ALA A 185 5.00 -2.60 10.69
C ALA A 185 5.33 -1.79 11.95
N SER A 186 4.34 -1.24 12.65
CA SER A 186 4.55 -0.48 13.89
C SER A 186 5.19 -1.32 15.00
N GLN A 187 4.98 -2.63 14.98
CA GLN A 187 5.54 -3.54 15.98
C GLN A 187 7.07 -3.61 15.94
N PHE A 188 7.70 -3.30 14.81
CA PHE A 188 9.16 -3.16 14.72
C PHE A 188 9.71 -2.07 15.66
N TYR A 189 8.87 -1.11 16.03
CA TYR A 189 9.21 0.04 16.87
C TYR A 189 8.75 -0.08 18.31
N SER A 190 8.13 -1.21 18.69
CA SER A 190 7.72 -1.52 20.06
C SER A 190 6.91 -0.40 20.75
N PRO A 191 5.84 0.14 20.15
CA PRO A 191 4.96 1.07 20.86
C PRO A 191 4.34 0.38 22.09
N ALA A 192 4.11 1.13 23.17
CA ALA A 192 3.53 0.56 24.38
C ALA A 192 2.03 0.25 24.21
N HIS A 193 1.33 1.03 23.40
CA HIS A 193 -0.09 0.86 23.18
C HIS A 193 -0.47 1.18 21.74
N ILE A 194 -1.11 0.22 21.09
CA ILE A 194 -1.61 0.34 19.70
C ILE A 194 -3.13 0.35 19.72
N ILE A 195 -3.73 1.44 19.24
CA ILE A 195 -5.18 1.63 19.16
C ILE A 195 -5.57 1.59 17.68
N MET A 196 -6.50 0.70 17.33
CA MET A 196 -7.07 0.66 15.97
C MET A 196 -8.50 1.20 15.99
N ILE A 197 -8.81 2.07 15.04
CA ILE A 197 -10.12 2.74 14.91
C ILE A 197 -10.70 2.41 13.54
N ASP A 198 -11.89 1.81 13.50
CA ASP A 198 -12.62 1.51 12.26
C ASP A 198 -14.13 1.37 12.54
N THR A 199 -14.97 1.57 11.55
CA THR A 199 -16.42 1.37 11.64
C THR A 199 -16.84 -0.09 11.48
N ASP A 200 -15.97 -0.96 10.97
CA ASP A 200 -16.22 -2.37 10.71
C ASP A 200 -15.65 -3.26 11.83
N ASP A 201 -16.53 -3.90 12.58
CA ASP A 201 -16.15 -4.79 13.69
C ASP A 201 -15.36 -6.04 13.24
N ASN A 202 -15.57 -6.53 12.00
CA ASN A 202 -14.78 -7.66 11.48
C ASN A 202 -13.33 -7.24 11.30
N ARG A 203 -13.10 -6.06 10.70
CA ARG A 203 -11.75 -5.48 10.54
C ARG A 203 -11.10 -5.20 11.90
N LEU A 204 -11.85 -4.70 12.87
CA LEU A 204 -11.37 -4.50 14.23
C LEU A 204 -11.00 -5.82 14.92
N SER A 205 -11.75 -6.89 14.67
CA SER A 205 -11.38 -8.23 15.16
C SER A 205 -10.07 -8.72 14.56
N VAL A 206 -9.85 -8.51 13.27
CA VAL A 206 -8.56 -8.82 12.61
C VAL A 206 -7.43 -7.98 13.20
N ALA A 207 -7.66 -6.68 13.43
CA ALA A 207 -6.66 -5.80 14.03
C ALA A 207 -6.20 -6.30 15.42
N ARG A 208 -7.10 -6.84 16.25
CA ARG A 208 -6.73 -7.50 17.51
C ARG A 208 -5.81 -8.69 17.32
N GLN A 209 -6.10 -9.53 16.32
CA GLN A 209 -5.25 -10.69 16.00
C GLN A 209 -3.85 -10.26 15.50
N PHE A 210 -3.75 -9.06 14.92
CA PHE A 210 -2.51 -8.48 14.42
C PHE A 210 -1.76 -7.66 15.48
N GLY A 211 -2.27 -7.59 16.73
CA GLY A 211 -1.57 -6.99 17.85
C GLY A 211 -2.07 -5.61 18.28
N ALA A 212 -3.25 -5.16 17.82
CA ALA A 212 -3.87 -3.97 18.41
C ALA A 212 -4.30 -4.24 19.86
N ASN A 213 -3.83 -3.41 20.79
CA ASN A 213 -4.15 -3.53 22.21
C ASN A 213 -5.61 -3.12 22.47
N THR A 214 -6.04 -2.06 21.81
CA THR A 214 -7.41 -1.53 21.90
C THR A 214 -7.99 -1.33 20.52
N VAL A 215 -9.29 -1.59 20.38
CA VAL A 215 -10.04 -1.26 19.15
C VAL A 215 -11.22 -0.37 19.50
N ILE A 216 -11.49 0.62 18.67
CA ILE A 216 -12.58 1.60 18.86
C ILE A 216 -13.44 1.63 17.59
N ASN A 217 -14.74 1.42 17.76
CA ASN A 217 -15.71 1.61 16.70
C ASN A 217 -16.43 2.96 16.89
N PRO A 218 -16.18 3.96 16.02
CA PRO A 218 -16.76 5.30 16.15
C PRO A 218 -18.28 5.34 15.99
N THR A 219 -18.91 4.28 15.47
CA THR A 219 -20.37 4.17 15.42
C THR A 219 -20.98 3.75 16.73
N LYS A 220 -20.18 3.25 17.70
CA LYS A 220 -20.62 2.70 18.99
C LYS A 220 -20.19 3.54 20.19
N GLN A 221 -19.12 4.32 20.04
CA GLN A 221 -18.60 5.15 21.11
C GLN A 221 -17.88 6.39 20.56
N ASN A 222 -17.81 7.45 21.38
CA ASN A 222 -17.03 8.63 21.04
C ASN A 222 -15.53 8.31 21.08
N VAL A 223 -14.82 8.58 19.99
CA VAL A 223 -13.38 8.26 19.87
C VAL A 223 -12.55 9.11 20.82
N VAL A 224 -12.83 10.42 20.89
CA VAL A 224 -12.08 11.37 21.74
C VAL A 224 -12.21 11.00 23.21
N ASP A 225 -13.43 10.70 23.66
CA ASP A 225 -13.69 10.29 25.04
C ASP A 225 -12.98 8.97 25.40
N ALA A 226 -12.99 8.01 24.46
CA ALA A 226 -12.31 6.73 24.64
C ALA A 226 -10.79 6.92 24.73
N ILE A 227 -10.20 7.74 23.86
CA ILE A 227 -8.76 8.07 23.87
C ILE A 227 -8.39 8.81 25.17
N ASN A 228 -9.17 9.84 25.55
CA ASN A 228 -8.91 10.60 26.77
C ASN A 228 -8.91 9.68 28.01
N LYS A 229 -9.83 8.72 28.08
CA LYS A 229 -9.87 7.75 29.16
C LYS A 229 -8.65 6.82 29.18
N LEU A 230 -8.12 6.45 28.01
CA LEU A 230 -6.95 5.57 27.89
C LEU A 230 -5.62 6.29 28.16
N THR A 231 -5.59 7.61 28.01
CA THR A 231 -4.36 8.43 28.03
C THR A 231 -4.40 9.53 29.10
N ASP A 232 -5.33 9.44 30.08
CA ASP A 232 -5.52 10.45 31.13
C ASP A 232 -5.66 11.89 30.57
N GLY A 233 -6.32 12.02 29.39
CA GLY A 233 -6.55 13.30 28.73
C GLY A 233 -5.35 13.84 27.91
N ILE A 234 -4.24 13.12 27.85
CA ILE A 234 -3.04 13.55 27.12
C ILE A 234 -3.22 13.45 25.60
N GLY A 235 -3.92 12.42 25.13
CA GLY A 235 -4.01 12.05 23.70
C GLY A 235 -2.94 11.04 23.27
N VAL A 236 -2.81 10.81 21.95
CA VAL A 236 -1.87 9.84 21.39
C VAL A 236 -0.60 10.52 20.87
N ASP A 237 0.55 9.86 20.98
CA ASP A 237 1.82 10.38 20.48
C ASP A 237 1.87 10.38 18.94
N VAL A 238 1.23 9.38 18.32
CA VAL A 238 1.15 9.28 16.85
C VAL A 238 -0.26 8.91 16.42
N ALA A 239 -0.79 9.64 15.45
CA ALA A 239 -2.04 9.31 14.77
C ALA A 239 -1.75 9.02 13.29
N ILE A 240 -2.09 7.80 12.82
CA ILE A 240 -1.85 7.37 11.43
C ILE A 240 -3.20 7.28 10.71
N GLU A 241 -3.42 8.18 9.76
CA GLU A 241 -4.63 8.24 8.94
C GLU A 241 -4.49 7.31 7.73
N CYS A 242 -5.37 6.30 7.58
CA CYS A 242 -5.29 5.26 6.55
C CYS A 242 -6.55 5.12 5.69
N VAL A 243 -7.45 6.11 5.68
CA VAL A 243 -8.74 6.05 4.97
C VAL A 243 -8.81 7.06 3.82
N GLY A 244 -8.34 8.30 4.06
CA GLY A 244 -8.35 9.37 3.08
C GLY A 244 -9.68 10.15 3.00
N ILE A 245 -10.35 10.39 4.14
CA ILE A 245 -11.57 11.21 4.19
C ILE A 245 -11.48 12.31 5.27
N PRO A 246 -12.22 13.42 5.13
CA PRO A 246 -12.17 14.53 6.10
C PRO A 246 -12.46 14.10 7.54
N ALA A 247 -13.41 13.19 7.75
CA ALA A 247 -13.81 12.74 9.08
C ALA A 247 -12.68 12.02 9.83
N THR A 248 -11.91 11.17 9.16
CA THR A 248 -10.79 10.43 9.77
C THR A 248 -9.58 11.33 10.03
N PHE A 249 -9.30 12.27 9.15
CA PHE A 249 -8.27 13.29 9.38
C PHE A 249 -8.63 14.20 10.56
N LYS A 250 -9.92 14.56 10.70
CA LYS A 250 -10.40 15.29 11.88
C LYS A 250 -10.17 14.50 13.17
N ILE A 251 -10.48 13.21 13.20
CA ILE A 251 -10.20 12.36 14.36
C ILE A 251 -8.72 12.45 14.74
N CYS A 252 -7.79 12.36 13.78
CA CYS A 252 -6.36 12.51 14.07
C CYS A 252 -6.04 13.82 14.77
N GLN A 253 -6.62 14.93 14.32
CA GLN A 253 -6.41 16.27 14.93
C GLN A 253 -6.98 16.35 16.35
N ASP A 254 -8.14 15.73 16.58
CA ASP A 254 -8.83 15.79 17.88
C ASP A 254 -8.09 14.99 18.97
N ILE A 255 -7.46 13.85 18.61
CA ILE A 255 -6.84 12.92 19.55
C ILE A 255 -5.33 13.11 19.75
N ILE A 256 -4.68 13.95 18.94
CA ILE A 256 -3.21 14.10 18.97
C ILE A 256 -2.75 14.83 20.23
N ALA A 257 -1.75 14.30 20.92
CA ALA A 257 -1.08 14.91 22.04
C ALA A 257 -0.18 16.09 21.62
N ALA A 258 0.21 16.94 22.57
CA ALA A 258 1.23 17.94 22.34
C ALA A 258 2.58 17.27 22.02
N GLY A 259 3.29 17.78 21.01
CA GLY A 259 4.53 17.20 20.49
C GLY A 259 4.33 15.98 19.58
N GLY A 260 3.08 15.55 19.37
CA GLY A 260 2.75 14.37 18.60
C GLY A 260 2.88 14.53 17.07
N SER A 261 2.73 13.42 16.36
CA SER A 261 2.82 13.36 14.90
C SER A 261 1.54 12.80 14.27
N ILE A 262 1.06 13.44 13.22
CA ILE A 262 0.00 12.92 12.35
C ILE A 262 0.63 12.47 11.04
N ALA A 263 0.54 11.19 10.71
CA ALA A 263 0.98 10.63 9.44
C ALA A 263 -0.23 10.31 8.56
N ASN A 264 -0.38 11.04 7.46
CA ASN A 264 -1.45 10.82 6.50
C ASN A 264 -1.00 9.85 5.40
N VAL A 265 -1.57 8.66 5.38
CA VAL A 265 -1.32 7.60 4.40
C VAL A 265 -2.47 7.53 3.38
N GLY A 266 -3.69 7.80 3.84
CA GLY A 266 -4.89 7.73 3.02
C GLY A 266 -4.87 8.74 1.87
N VAL A 267 -5.40 8.31 0.70
CA VAL A 267 -5.54 9.18 -0.48
C VAL A 267 -6.85 9.94 -0.39
N HIS A 268 -6.75 11.27 -0.24
CA HIS A 268 -7.92 12.14 -0.12
C HIS A 268 -8.47 12.54 -1.48
N GLY A 269 -9.74 12.24 -1.74
CA GLY A 269 -10.49 12.73 -2.91
C GLY A 269 -11.22 14.05 -2.66
N LYS A 270 -11.18 14.58 -1.42
CA LYS A 270 -11.82 15.84 -1.01
C LYS A 270 -10.87 16.66 -0.14
N SER A 271 -11.06 17.99 -0.13
CA SER A 271 -10.33 18.88 0.77
C SER A 271 -10.58 18.52 2.24
N VAL A 272 -9.57 18.71 3.07
CA VAL A 272 -9.66 18.55 4.53
C VAL A 272 -9.43 19.91 5.20
N GLU A 273 -10.09 20.12 6.32
CA GLU A 273 -9.85 21.28 7.19
C GLU A 273 -8.67 20.98 8.12
N LEU A 274 -7.77 21.94 8.25
CA LEU A 274 -6.67 21.92 9.20
C LEU A 274 -6.92 22.98 10.26
N HIS A 275 -7.23 22.54 11.48
CA HIS A 275 -7.61 23.39 12.62
C HIS A 275 -6.38 23.99 13.31
N LEU A 276 -5.65 24.87 12.58
CA LEU A 276 -4.46 25.54 13.13
C LEU A 276 -4.76 26.40 14.35
N GLU A 277 -5.97 26.96 14.46
CA GLU A 277 -6.43 27.75 15.61
C GLU A 277 -6.38 26.98 16.94
N SER A 278 -6.40 25.64 16.88
CA SER A 278 -6.28 24.77 18.08
C SER A 278 -4.98 23.96 18.12
N LEU A 279 -4.33 23.75 16.96
CA LEU A 279 -3.15 22.88 16.85
C LEU A 279 -1.82 23.63 17.00
N TRP A 280 -1.77 24.95 16.73
CA TRP A 280 -0.52 25.71 16.73
C TRP A 280 0.25 25.62 18.05
N ILE A 281 -0.44 25.53 19.17
CA ILE A 281 0.15 25.48 20.51
C ILE A 281 0.67 24.06 20.88
N LYS A 282 0.26 23.04 20.13
CA LYS A 282 0.60 21.63 20.41
C LYS A 282 1.96 21.21 19.86
N ASN A 283 2.65 22.02 19.09
CA ASN A 283 3.95 21.69 18.47
C ASN A 283 3.94 20.37 17.67
N ILE A 284 2.85 20.07 16.97
CA ILE A 284 2.70 18.82 16.24
C ILE A 284 3.46 18.81 14.91
N THR A 285 3.74 17.61 14.41
CA THR A 285 4.20 17.39 13.03
C THR A 285 3.07 16.76 12.22
N ILE A 286 2.83 17.23 11.00
CA ILE A 286 1.93 16.58 10.03
C ILE A 286 2.77 16.18 8.83
N THR A 287 2.66 14.92 8.43
CA THR A 287 3.36 14.38 7.26
C THR A 287 2.37 13.72 6.31
N THR A 288 2.73 13.76 5.03
CA THR A 288 2.04 13.03 3.98
C THR A 288 3.07 12.59 2.94
N GLY A 289 2.75 11.58 2.14
CA GLY A 289 3.68 11.15 1.11
C GLY A 289 3.17 9.99 0.28
N LEU A 290 3.91 9.71 -0.79
CA LEU A 290 3.79 8.51 -1.60
C LEU A 290 4.97 7.60 -1.27
N VAL A 291 4.73 6.31 -1.12
CA VAL A 291 5.74 5.29 -0.79
C VAL A 291 6.92 5.32 -1.79
N ASN A 292 8.13 5.13 -1.27
CA ASN A 292 9.34 5.00 -2.10
C ASN A 292 9.71 3.54 -2.38
N THR A 293 9.17 2.59 -1.62
CA THR A 293 9.50 1.15 -1.62
C THR A 293 10.97 0.82 -1.30
N SER A 294 11.67 1.78 -0.71
CA SER A 294 13.06 1.59 -0.27
C SER A 294 13.21 0.57 0.85
N SER A 295 12.15 0.34 1.60
CA SER A 295 12.09 -0.64 2.71
C SER A 295 11.90 -2.09 2.23
N THR A 296 11.52 -2.34 0.98
CA THR A 296 11.22 -3.70 0.47
C THR A 296 12.35 -4.70 0.73
N PRO A 297 13.66 -4.42 0.55
CA PRO A 297 14.71 -5.39 0.85
C PRO A 297 14.81 -5.75 2.34
N MET A 298 14.57 -4.79 3.24
CA MET A 298 14.56 -5.03 4.69
C MET A 298 13.32 -5.84 5.09
N LEU A 299 12.15 -5.47 4.56
CA LEU A 299 10.90 -6.18 4.81
C LEU A 299 10.97 -7.64 4.33
N LEU A 300 11.60 -7.89 3.17
CA LEU A 300 11.81 -9.25 2.67
C LEU A 300 12.62 -10.10 3.65
N LYS A 301 13.68 -9.56 4.24
CA LYS A 301 14.45 -10.24 5.30
C LYS A 301 13.60 -10.50 6.55
N SER A 302 12.70 -9.58 6.89
CA SER A 302 11.81 -9.72 8.04
C SER A 302 10.75 -10.83 7.82
N VAL A 303 10.25 -10.97 6.59
CA VAL A 303 9.39 -12.09 6.18
C VAL A 303 10.17 -13.41 6.24
N GLN A 304 11.36 -13.47 5.64
CA GLN A 304 12.21 -14.68 5.65
C GLN A 304 12.54 -15.17 7.06
N SER A 305 12.73 -14.24 7.99
CA SER A 305 13.03 -14.58 9.40
C SER A 305 11.80 -14.88 10.26
N GLY A 306 10.59 -14.82 9.67
CA GLY A 306 9.33 -15.05 10.38
C GLY A 306 8.97 -13.93 11.37
N LYS A 307 9.59 -12.76 11.28
CA LYS A 307 9.30 -11.61 12.16
C LYS A 307 8.00 -10.91 11.82
N ILE A 308 7.54 -11.05 10.59
CA ILE A 308 6.29 -10.49 10.09
C ILE A 308 5.64 -11.50 9.14
N ALA A 309 4.32 -11.61 9.19
CA ALA A 309 3.52 -12.57 8.44
C ALA A 309 2.41 -11.81 7.66
N PRO A 310 2.77 -11.06 6.59
CA PRO A 310 1.83 -10.20 5.88
C PRO A 310 0.86 -10.99 4.98
N GLU A 311 1.12 -12.27 4.70
CA GLU A 311 0.17 -13.19 4.03
C GLU A 311 -1.17 -13.28 4.77
N LYS A 312 -1.19 -13.03 6.08
CA LYS A 312 -2.43 -12.99 6.88
C LYS A 312 -3.41 -11.89 6.46
N LEU A 313 -2.96 -10.93 5.66
CA LEU A 313 -3.82 -9.91 5.05
C LEU A 313 -4.62 -10.47 3.87
N VAL A 314 -4.20 -11.61 3.31
CA VAL A 314 -4.90 -12.25 2.18
C VAL A 314 -6.13 -12.98 2.69
N THR A 315 -7.27 -12.64 2.14
CA THR A 315 -8.58 -13.21 2.52
C THR A 315 -9.25 -13.97 1.39
N HIS A 316 -8.93 -13.65 0.14
CA HIS A 316 -9.59 -14.23 -1.03
C HIS A 316 -8.58 -14.57 -2.12
N HIS A 317 -8.89 -15.62 -2.87
CA HIS A 317 -8.07 -16.12 -3.98
C HIS A 317 -8.95 -16.35 -5.20
N TYR A 318 -8.50 -15.87 -6.35
CA TYR A 318 -9.15 -16.07 -7.64
C TYR A 318 -8.11 -16.40 -8.71
N PRO A 319 -8.47 -17.17 -9.74
CA PRO A 319 -7.66 -17.20 -10.95
C PRO A 319 -7.69 -15.81 -11.61
N LEU A 320 -6.60 -15.44 -12.27
CA LEU A 320 -6.49 -14.13 -12.94
C LEU A 320 -7.60 -13.92 -13.99
N SER A 321 -8.10 -15.00 -14.58
CA SER A 321 -9.25 -14.96 -15.51
C SER A 321 -10.57 -14.51 -14.88
N GLU A 322 -10.69 -14.57 -13.56
CA GLU A 322 -11.89 -14.17 -12.81
C GLU A 322 -11.70 -12.79 -12.12
N ILE A 323 -10.77 -12.00 -12.61
CA ILE A 323 -10.42 -10.70 -12.01
C ILE A 323 -11.63 -9.73 -11.94
N GLU A 324 -12.58 -9.81 -12.86
CA GLU A 324 -13.78 -8.95 -12.82
C GLU A 324 -14.63 -9.28 -11.60
N THR A 325 -14.86 -10.57 -11.31
CA THR A 325 -15.55 -11.04 -10.08
C THR A 325 -14.76 -10.63 -8.83
N ALA A 326 -13.44 -10.76 -8.84
CA ALA A 326 -12.58 -10.34 -7.73
C ALA A 326 -12.73 -8.84 -7.41
N TYR A 327 -12.90 -8.00 -8.44
CA TYR A 327 -13.17 -6.57 -8.26
C TYR A 327 -14.56 -6.30 -7.65
N GLU A 328 -15.57 -7.10 -7.96
CA GLU A 328 -16.90 -7.00 -7.34
C GLU A 328 -16.82 -7.30 -5.84
N VAL A 329 -16.14 -8.39 -5.48
CA VAL A 329 -15.88 -8.76 -4.08
C VAL A 329 -15.07 -7.68 -3.36
N PHE A 330 -14.00 -7.18 -3.97
CA PHE A 330 -13.18 -6.13 -3.38
C PHE A 330 -13.91 -4.79 -3.23
N GLY A 331 -14.80 -4.46 -4.19
CA GLY A 331 -15.68 -3.30 -4.12
C GLY A 331 -16.72 -3.37 -2.99
N ASN A 332 -17.11 -4.59 -2.60
CA ASN A 332 -18.05 -4.87 -1.50
C ASN A 332 -17.33 -5.40 -0.24
N ALA A 333 -16.10 -4.94 -0.01
CA ALA A 333 -15.18 -5.50 0.97
C ALA A 333 -15.76 -5.64 2.40
N ALA A 334 -16.66 -4.76 2.83
CA ALA A 334 -17.29 -4.84 4.15
C ALA A 334 -18.24 -6.05 4.26
N GLN A 335 -19.05 -6.31 3.23
CA GLN A 335 -19.95 -7.46 3.20
C GLN A 335 -19.21 -8.78 3.01
N GLU A 336 -18.27 -8.78 2.10
CA GLU A 336 -17.45 -9.94 1.74
C GLU A 336 -16.32 -10.22 2.74
N LYS A 337 -16.10 -9.33 3.71
CA LYS A 337 -14.97 -9.38 4.67
C LYS A 337 -13.61 -9.43 3.96
N ALA A 338 -13.52 -8.80 2.79
CA ALA A 338 -12.31 -8.80 1.99
C ALA A 338 -11.28 -7.77 2.52
N LEU A 339 -10.02 -8.21 2.62
CA LEU A 339 -8.87 -7.35 2.85
C LEU A 339 -8.01 -7.30 1.59
N LYS A 340 -7.16 -8.32 1.36
CA LYS A 340 -6.42 -8.44 0.11
C LYS A 340 -6.94 -9.65 -0.67
N ILE A 341 -7.02 -9.47 -1.98
CA ILE A 341 -7.40 -10.51 -2.93
C ILE A 341 -6.19 -10.87 -3.77
N VAL A 342 -5.79 -12.13 -3.75
CA VAL A 342 -4.72 -12.65 -4.60
C VAL A 342 -5.32 -13.21 -5.87
N LEU A 343 -4.74 -12.82 -7.01
CA LEU A 343 -5.07 -13.28 -8.34
C LEU A 343 -3.88 -14.10 -8.87
N SER A 344 -4.11 -15.37 -9.18
CA SER A 344 -3.09 -16.29 -9.69
C SER A 344 -3.24 -16.49 -11.20
N ALA A 345 -2.13 -16.37 -11.96
CA ALA A 345 -2.09 -16.55 -13.41
C ALA A 345 -1.95 -18.03 -13.82
#